data_b359d83ecd6e8e0996b074e408c27911
#
_entry.id   b359d83ecd6e8e0996b074e408c27911
#
_cell.length_a   1.000
_cell.length_b   1.000
_cell.length_c   1.000
_cell.angle_alpha   90.00
_cell.angle_beta   90.00
_cell.angle_gamma   90.00
#
_symmetry.space_group_name_H-M   'P 1'
#
loop_
_entity.id
_entity.type
_entity.pdbx_description
1 polymer ?
#
loop_
_entity_poly.entity_id
_entity_poly.type
_entity_poly.pdbx_seq_one_letter_code
_entity_poly.pdbx_strand_id
1 'polypeptide(L)'
;MFKKCASYPSILLLTLPLVANAMEAPDAQPVDLRPLLMQPASPCTAVLASLDDSTATLLNNFYAQRDGRPAWRDAPHLQLLQEQLAQLADDGLNPADYPLPQSADHCNDLQASSSYLRALRDLRSGRLDQQQLEPLWRDPQQTRPDPQLATLSIALLQVDDPAAAFASARPTLPQYQRLRAVYAHERLQPLPSWPALPTGPLLRPGKQDARVPLLRERLNLPVDEVQAEFYDPSTVTALEDFQARHGLKPDGILGPASLTELNLDALTRRAQLRVNLERLRWLADDLGQAQVAINVAAAELLVLQQGEERWRTRTQVGRVERQTPLLASRINRLTLNPTWTVPPTILREDKLPAIRADRSYLSEHEMDVYDHDGNWLDPEQIDWDNPGAILLRQAAGVRNPLGQVALRFGNPFSVYLHDTPSKNLFEKAPRLFSSGCVRVEAVDSLLTWLLPPAELASVQTRIASGKTQQYRLAQPAPLLIAYWTVEVDADGQLRYAPDTYQHDARLIQALRASGS
;
A
#
# COMPACT_ATOMS: atom_id res chain seq x y z
N MET A 1 -98.55 -2.44 -4.77
CA MET A 1 -99.29 -3.61 -5.28
C MET A 1 -98.55 -4.86 -4.81
N PHE A 2 -99.18 -5.55 -3.93
CA PHE A 2 -99.25 -6.90 -3.53
C PHE A 2 -98.56 -7.99 -4.37
N LYS A 3 -97.79 -8.89 -3.71
CA LYS A 3 -98.05 -10.33 -3.47
C LYS A 3 -96.74 -11.02 -3.21
N LYS A 4 -96.58 -11.73 -2.25
CA LYS A 4 -97.07 -12.88 -1.49
C LYS A 4 -95.87 -13.81 -1.10
N CYS A 5 -95.78 -14.16 0.14
CA CYS A 5 -94.97 -15.17 0.73
C CYS A 5 -95.07 -16.59 0.16
N ALA A 6 -93.97 -17.33 0.20
CA ALA A 6 -94.01 -18.78 0.30
C ALA A 6 -92.85 -19.20 1.22
N SER A 7 -93.21 -19.79 2.36
CA SER A 7 -92.30 -20.41 3.35
C SER A 7 -91.93 -21.84 2.91
N TYR A 8 -90.64 -22.21 3.01
CA TYR A 8 -90.18 -23.59 3.03
C TYR A 8 -89.29 -23.85 4.25
N PRO A 9 -89.40 -25.03 4.89
CA PRO A 9 -88.73 -25.29 6.17
C PRO A 9 -87.23 -25.56 5.97
N SER A 10 -86.43 -24.96 6.86
CA SER A 10 -84.99 -25.22 6.96
C SER A 10 -84.70 -26.55 7.61
N ILE A 11 -84.01 -27.44 6.89
CA ILE A 11 -83.38 -28.63 7.44
C ILE A 11 -82.03 -28.25 8.00
N LEU A 12 -81.88 -28.38 9.34
CA LEU A 12 -80.64 -28.09 10.06
C LEU A 12 -79.74 -29.33 9.94
N LEU A 13 -78.72 -29.29 9.05
CA LEU A 13 -77.64 -30.25 9.03
C LEU A 13 -76.59 -29.83 10.06
N LEU A 14 -76.47 -30.59 11.15
CA LEU A 14 -75.35 -30.49 12.10
C LEU A 14 -74.11 -31.05 11.42
N THR A 15 -73.15 -30.20 11.04
CA THR A 15 -71.80 -30.60 10.66
C THR A 15 -70.92 -30.54 11.92
N LEU A 16 -70.47 -31.67 12.39
CA LEU A 16 -69.40 -31.77 13.38
C LEU A 16 -68.07 -31.28 12.74
N PRO A 17 -67.30 -30.41 13.43
CA PRO A 17 -65.98 -30.09 12.97
C PRO A 17 -65.05 -31.28 13.19
N LEU A 18 -64.45 -31.85 12.15
CA LEU A 18 -63.28 -32.69 12.22
C LEU A 18 -62.11 -31.81 12.72
N VAL A 19 -61.73 -31.98 13.97
CA VAL A 19 -60.48 -31.45 14.49
C VAL A 19 -59.36 -32.30 13.88
N ALA A 20 -58.76 -31.84 12.81
CA ALA A 20 -57.51 -32.36 12.32
C ALA A 20 -56.43 -31.96 13.33
N ASN A 21 -55.98 -32.89 14.15
CA ASN A 21 -54.73 -32.75 14.90
C ASN A 21 -53.62 -32.61 13.85
N ALA A 22 -53.15 -31.39 13.60
CA ALA A 22 -51.87 -31.18 12.99
C ALA A 22 -50.82 -31.79 13.95
N MET A 23 -50.30 -32.94 13.59
CA MET A 23 -49.07 -33.45 14.21
C MET A 23 -48.01 -32.39 13.92
N GLU A 24 -47.64 -31.58 14.91
CA GLU A 24 -46.40 -30.82 14.88
C GLU A 24 -45.28 -31.83 14.58
N ALA A 25 -44.58 -31.57 13.45
CA ALA A 25 -43.36 -32.31 13.17
C ALA A 25 -42.41 -32.12 14.36
N PRO A 26 -41.74 -33.20 14.82
CA PRO A 26 -40.80 -33.07 15.94
C PRO A 26 -39.79 -31.98 15.58
N ASP A 27 -39.65 -30.98 16.48
CA ASP A 27 -38.61 -29.99 16.42
C ASP A 27 -37.26 -30.68 16.17
N ALA A 28 -36.77 -30.61 14.96
CA ALA A 28 -35.45 -31.13 14.63
C ALA A 28 -34.47 -30.35 15.54
N GLN A 29 -33.82 -31.05 16.46
CA GLN A 29 -32.83 -30.42 17.34
C GLN A 29 -31.84 -29.63 16.47
N PRO A 30 -31.51 -28.37 16.82
CA PRO A 30 -30.57 -27.58 16.05
C PRO A 30 -29.24 -28.34 15.94
N VAL A 31 -28.83 -28.60 14.71
CA VAL A 31 -27.57 -29.31 14.43
C VAL A 31 -26.42 -28.48 14.96
N ASP A 32 -25.56 -29.11 15.76
CA ASP A 32 -24.32 -28.52 16.29
C ASP A 32 -23.11 -29.02 15.46
N LEU A 33 -22.43 -28.13 14.76
CA LEU A 33 -21.27 -28.44 13.91
C LEU A 33 -19.92 -28.46 14.66
N ARG A 34 -19.88 -28.01 15.93
CA ARG A 34 -18.64 -27.97 16.73
C ARG A 34 -17.96 -29.32 16.89
N PRO A 35 -18.68 -30.44 17.10
CA PRO A 35 -18.06 -31.77 17.17
C PRO A 35 -17.31 -32.15 15.89
N LEU A 36 -17.78 -31.72 14.72
CA LEU A 36 -17.13 -32.00 13.43
C LEU A 36 -15.78 -31.29 13.29
N LEU A 37 -15.58 -30.14 13.96
CA LEU A 37 -14.33 -29.37 13.95
C LEU A 37 -13.27 -29.97 14.88
N MET A 38 -13.67 -30.71 15.93
CA MET A 38 -12.77 -31.16 16.98
C MET A 38 -12.41 -32.66 16.92
N GLN A 39 -13.11 -33.46 16.13
CA GLN A 39 -12.88 -34.91 16.07
C GLN A 39 -11.78 -35.27 15.06
N PRO A 40 -10.76 -36.07 15.48
CA PRO A 40 -9.70 -36.53 14.56
C PRO A 40 -10.21 -37.39 13.40
N ALA A 41 -11.36 -38.07 13.60
CA ALA A 41 -12.01 -38.92 12.60
C ALA A 41 -13.28 -38.25 12.03
N SER A 42 -13.28 -36.92 11.88
CA SER A 42 -14.42 -36.18 11.31
C SER A 42 -14.70 -36.62 9.87
N PRO A 43 -15.98 -36.81 9.48
CA PRO A 43 -16.34 -37.00 8.07
C PRO A 43 -15.88 -35.83 7.17
N CYS A 44 -15.62 -34.66 7.76
CA CYS A 44 -15.17 -33.44 7.07
C CYS A 44 -13.65 -33.30 7.01
N THR A 45 -12.87 -34.36 7.27
CA THR A 45 -11.40 -34.33 7.35
C THR A 45 -10.76 -33.69 6.10
N ALA A 46 -11.29 -33.95 4.91
CA ALA A 46 -10.76 -33.36 3.67
C ALA A 46 -10.84 -31.82 3.63
N VAL A 47 -11.94 -31.25 4.12
CA VAL A 47 -12.12 -29.79 4.24
C VAL A 47 -11.16 -29.23 5.29
N LEU A 48 -11.14 -29.85 6.48
CA LEU A 48 -10.34 -29.36 7.61
C LEU A 48 -8.82 -29.43 7.33
N ALA A 49 -8.35 -30.48 6.66
CA ALA A 49 -6.94 -30.65 6.30
C ALA A 49 -6.45 -29.66 5.24
N SER A 50 -7.35 -29.00 4.51
CA SER A 50 -7.02 -27.99 3.50
C SER A 50 -6.88 -26.58 4.08
N LEU A 51 -7.17 -26.37 5.37
CA LEU A 51 -7.17 -25.05 6.00
C LEU A 51 -5.77 -24.67 6.49
N ASP A 52 -5.39 -23.42 6.30
CA ASP A 52 -4.30 -22.81 7.05
C ASP A 52 -4.70 -22.56 8.52
N ASP A 53 -3.72 -22.43 9.42
CA ASP A 53 -3.94 -22.26 10.87
C ASP A 53 -4.83 -21.05 11.19
N SER A 54 -4.68 -19.97 10.45
CA SER A 54 -5.47 -18.75 10.63
C SER A 54 -6.94 -18.98 10.26
N THR A 55 -7.20 -19.63 9.13
CA THR A 55 -8.56 -19.98 8.68
C THR A 55 -9.20 -21.00 9.64
N ALA A 56 -8.45 -22.00 10.10
CA ALA A 56 -8.93 -22.98 11.07
C ALA A 56 -9.34 -22.29 12.39
N THR A 57 -8.51 -21.36 12.88
CA THR A 57 -8.82 -20.57 14.08
C THR A 57 -10.08 -19.71 13.89
N LEU A 58 -10.21 -19.01 12.77
CA LEU A 58 -11.41 -18.23 12.45
C LEU A 58 -12.66 -19.11 12.38
N LEU A 59 -12.57 -20.28 11.74
CA LEU A 59 -13.69 -21.21 11.58
C LEU A 59 -14.17 -21.76 12.94
N ASN A 60 -13.23 -22.16 13.80
CA ASN A 60 -13.53 -22.61 15.15
C ASN A 60 -14.25 -21.52 15.97
N ASN A 61 -13.72 -20.29 15.95
CA ASN A 61 -14.30 -19.16 16.68
C ASN A 61 -15.67 -18.76 16.12
N PHE A 62 -15.84 -18.82 14.79
CA PHE A 62 -17.11 -18.52 14.13
C PHE A 62 -18.23 -19.45 14.59
N TYR A 63 -18.01 -20.76 14.56
CA TYR A 63 -19.02 -21.71 15.03
C TYR A 63 -19.17 -21.73 16.55
N ALA A 64 -18.10 -21.47 17.30
CA ALA A 64 -18.22 -21.35 18.77
C ALA A 64 -19.18 -20.22 19.17
N GLN A 65 -19.09 -19.05 18.51
CA GLN A 65 -19.96 -17.90 18.81
C GLN A 65 -21.36 -18.01 18.19
N ARG A 66 -21.59 -18.99 17.30
CA ARG A 66 -22.91 -19.31 16.71
C ARG A 66 -23.59 -20.50 17.38
N ASP A 67 -23.08 -21.00 18.51
CA ASP A 67 -23.55 -22.22 19.16
C ASP A 67 -23.55 -23.45 18.23
N GLY A 68 -22.60 -23.51 17.30
CA GLY A 68 -22.47 -24.57 16.31
C GLY A 68 -23.52 -24.55 15.19
N ARG A 69 -24.36 -23.52 15.09
CA ARG A 69 -25.46 -23.48 14.10
C ARG A 69 -24.90 -23.32 12.68
N PRO A 70 -25.42 -24.11 11.71
CA PRO A 70 -25.10 -23.95 10.32
C PRO A 70 -25.32 -22.51 9.83
N ALA A 71 -24.41 -22.03 8.97
CA ALA A 71 -24.46 -20.66 8.40
C ALA A 71 -25.21 -20.63 7.05
N TRP A 72 -25.02 -21.65 6.23
CA TRP A 72 -25.50 -21.68 4.84
C TRP A 72 -26.65 -22.66 4.67
N ARG A 73 -27.85 -22.23 5.05
CA ARG A 73 -29.03 -23.10 5.24
C ARG A 73 -29.76 -23.47 3.96
N ASP A 74 -29.64 -22.63 2.91
CA ASP A 74 -30.38 -22.80 1.68
C ASP A 74 -29.58 -22.41 0.44
N ALA A 75 -30.03 -22.85 -0.73
CA ALA A 75 -29.39 -22.57 -1.99
C ALA A 75 -29.34 -21.07 -2.35
N PRO A 76 -30.37 -20.25 -2.11
CA PRO A 76 -30.31 -18.82 -2.35
C PRO A 76 -29.21 -18.12 -1.56
N HIS A 77 -29.01 -18.47 -0.29
CA HIS A 77 -27.95 -17.87 0.54
C HIS A 77 -26.55 -18.24 0.06
N LEU A 78 -26.33 -19.52 -0.33
CA LEU A 78 -25.09 -19.95 -0.98
C LEU A 78 -24.86 -19.23 -2.31
N GLN A 79 -25.90 -18.95 -3.09
CA GLN A 79 -25.79 -18.18 -4.34
C GLN A 79 -25.32 -16.75 -4.07
N LEU A 80 -25.84 -16.07 -3.06
CA LEU A 80 -25.38 -14.73 -2.68
C LEU A 80 -23.88 -14.75 -2.32
N LEU A 81 -23.44 -15.76 -1.57
CA LEU A 81 -22.00 -15.93 -1.30
C LEU A 81 -21.21 -16.14 -2.59
N GLN A 82 -21.68 -17.01 -3.49
CA GLN A 82 -21.02 -17.27 -4.77
C GLN A 82 -20.85 -16.00 -5.61
N GLU A 83 -21.87 -15.15 -5.66
CA GLU A 83 -21.81 -13.86 -6.37
C GLU A 83 -20.74 -12.95 -5.78
N GLN A 84 -20.61 -12.89 -4.44
CA GLN A 84 -19.58 -12.09 -3.78
C GLN A 84 -18.18 -12.66 -4.01
N LEU A 85 -18.01 -13.97 -3.95
CA LEU A 85 -16.72 -14.62 -4.24
C LEU A 85 -16.28 -14.40 -5.69
N ALA A 86 -17.21 -14.39 -6.65
CA ALA A 86 -16.91 -14.08 -8.04
C ALA A 86 -16.38 -12.64 -8.22
N GLN A 87 -16.91 -11.68 -7.44
CA GLN A 87 -16.45 -10.28 -7.46
C GLN A 87 -15.03 -10.08 -6.91
N LEU A 88 -14.46 -11.05 -6.18
CA LEU A 88 -13.08 -11.00 -5.71
C LEU A 88 -12.06 -10.83 -6.85
N ALA A 89 -12.43 -11.25 -8.06
CA ALA A 89 -11.62 -11.02 -9.25
C ALA A 89 -11.31 -9.53 -9.46
N ASP A 90 -12.24 -8.62 -9.12
CA ASP A 90 -12.05 -7.17 -9.23
C ASP A 90 -11.10 -6.62 -8.17
N ASP A 91 -10.98 -7.33 -7.05
CA ASP A 91 -10.03 -7.05 -5.98
C ASP A 91 -8.64 -7.66 -6.25
N GLY A 92 -8.41 -8.29 -7.41
CA GLY A 92 -7.17 -8.96 -7.78
C GLY A 92 -6.96 -10.31 -7.07
N LEU A 93 -7.99 -10.85 -6.43
CA LEU A 93 -8.01 -12.18 -5.84
C LEU A 93 -8.57 -13.19 -6.84
N ASN A 94 -8.09 -14.44 -6.78
CA ASN A 94 -8.59 -15.48 -7.68
C ASN A 94 -9.81 -16.18 -7.06
N PRO A 95 -11.04 -16.08 -7.63
CA PRO A 95 -12.22 -16.75 -7.09
C PRO A 95 -12.08 -18.26 -6.91
N ALA A 96 -11.26 -18.92 -7.73
CA ALA A 96 -11.02 -20.37 -7.63
C ALA A 96 -10.34 -20.79 -6.31
N ASP A 97 -9.71 -19.85 -5.61
CA ASP A 97 -9.09 -20.11 -4.30
C ASP A 97 -10.10 -20.21 -3.16
N TYR A 98 -11.37 -19.90 -3.42
CA TYR A 98 -12.47 -19.89 -2.45
C TYR A 98 -13.58 -20.85 -2.90
N PRO A 99 -13.32 -22.18 -2.90
CA PRO A 99 -14.24 -23.14 -3.45
C PRO A 99 -15.55 -23.22 -2.64
N LEU A 100 -16.66 -23.30 -3.35
CA LEU A 100 -17.97 -23.55 -2.76
C LEU A 100 -18.43 -24.98 -3.03
N PRO A 101 -19.17 -25.59 -2.10
CA PRO A 101 -19.78 -26.88 -2.28
C PRO A 101 -20.97 -26.80 -3.26
N GLN A 102 -21.32 -27.95 -3.84
CA GLN A 102 -22.47 -28.08 -4.75
C GLN A 102 -23.75 -28.52 -4.04
N SER A 103 -23.69 -28.94 -2.80
CA SER A 103 -24.83 -29.42 -2.00
C SER A 103 -24.79 -28.88 -0.57
N ALA A 104 -25.93 -28.90 0.11
CA ALA A 104 -26.06 -28.41 1.47
C ALA A 104 -26.02 -29.60 2.46
N ASP A 105 -24.83 -30.01 2.87
CA ASP A 105 -24.60 -30.90 4.00
C ASP A 105 -23.65 -30.23 5.03
N HIS A 106 -23.40 -30.89 6.15
CA HIS A 106 -22.62 -30.29 7.24
C HIS A 106 -21.15 -30.00 6.88
N CYS A 107 -20.51 -30.86 6.09
CA CYS A 107 -19.15 -30.61 5.61
C CYS A 107 -19.11 -29.46 4.58
N ASN A 108 -20.17 -29.36 3.81
CA ASN A 108 -20.34 -28.29 2.84
C ASN A 108 -20.58 -26.93 3.50
N ASP A 109 -21.30 -26.90 4.64
CA ASP A 109 -21.44 -25.69 5.46
C ASP A 109 -20.08 -25.22 6.00
N LEU A 110 -19.23 -26.15 6.48
CA LEU A 110 -17.86 -25.86 6.91
C LEU A 110 -16.99 -25.35 5.75
N GLN A 111 -17.11 -25.93 4.56
CA GLN A 111 -16.39 -25.50 3.36
C GLN A 111 -16.81 -24.10 2.93
N ALA A 112 -18.10 -23.83 2.85
CA ALA A 112 -18.62 -22.51 2.49
C ALA A 112 -18.17 -21.45 3.51
N SER A 113 -18.26 -21.75 4.82
CA SER A 113 -17.79 -20.87 5.88
C SER A 113 -16.29 -20.64 5.83
N SER A 114 -15.47 -21.65 5.50
CA SER A 114 -14.03 -21.48 5.36
C SER A 114 -13.69 -20.54 4.21
N SER A 115 -14.37 -20.68 3.06
CA SER A 115 -14.20 -19.79 1.90
C SER A 115 -14.66 -18.37 2.20
N TYR A 116 -15.79 -18.22 2.89
CA TYR A 116 -16.30 -16.92 3.33
C TYR A 116 -15.32 -16.20 4.27
N LEU A 117 -14.88 -16.85 5.34
CA LEU A 117 -13.96 -16.29 6.33
C LEU A 117 -12.60 -15.94 5.73
N ARG A 118 -12.07 -16.82 4.87
CA ARG A 118 -10.81 -16.58 4.16
C ARG A 118 -10.94 -15.39 3.21
N ALA A 119 -12.03 -15.28 2.46
CA ALA A 119 -12.29 -14.17 1.57
C ALA A 119 -12.37 -12.84 2.32
N LEU A 120 -13.08 -12.77 3.44
CA LEU A 120 -13.16 -11.57 4.27
C LEU A 120 -11.79 -11.20 4.86
N ARG A 121 -11.00 -12.17 5.35
CA ARG A 121 -9.64 -11.95 5.83
C ARG A 121 -8.75 -11.39 4.72
N ASP A 122 -8.76 -12.02 3.56
CA ASP A 122 -7.90 -11.66 2.44
C ASP A 122 -8.27 -10.28 1.86
N LEU A 123 -9.54 -9.90 1.89
CA LEU A 123 -9.99 -8.54 1.56
C LEU A 123 -9.54 -7.51 2.60
N ARG A 124 -9.62 -7.87 3.89
CA ARG A 124 -9.32 -6.94 4.99
C ARG A 124 -7.83 -6.70 5.20
N SER A 125 -7.02 -7.75 5.09
CA SER A 125 -5.63 -7.75 5.54
C SER A 125 -4.63 -8.15 4.46
N GLY A 126 -5.10 -8.49 3.25
CA GLY A 126 -4.28 -9.07 2.20
C GLY A 126 -4.18 -10.59 2.29
N ARG A 127 -3.91 -11.21 1.15
CA ARG A 127 -3.75 -12.66 1.03
C ARG A 127 -2.36 -13.15 1.41
N LEU A 128 -1.35 -12.33 1.11
CA LEU A 128 0.06 -12.66 1.34
C LEU A 128 0.52 -12.15 2.71
N ASP A 129 1.52 -12.83 3.28
CA ASP A 129 2.16 -12.39 4.52
C ASP A 129 3.08 -11.18 4.26
N GLN A 130 2.62 -10.01 4.66
CA GLN A 130 3.38 -8.77 4.54
C GLN A 130 4.73 -8.85 5.26
N GLN A 131 4.79 -9.47 6.45
CA GLN A 131 6.02 -9.47 7.25
C GLN A 131 7.13 -10.29 6.60
N GLN A 132 6.77 -11.32 5.84
CA GLN A 132 7.75 -12.13 5.10
C GLN A 132 8.19 -11.48 3.79
N LEU A 133 7.27 -10.82 3.08
CA LEU A 133 7.51 -10.34 1.72
C LEU A 133 7.96 -8.88 1.65
N GLU A 134 7.32 -8.01 2.44
CA GLU A 134 7.57 -6.58 2.48
C GLU A 134 7.41 -6.08 3.92
N PRO A 135 8.35 -6.44 4.82
CA PRO A 135 8.22 -6.16 6.25
C PRO A 135 8.09 -4.66 6.51
N LEU A 136 7.06 -4.29 7.25
CA LEU A 136 6.80 -2.93 7.69
C LEU A 136 6.88 -2.88 9.21
N TRP A 137 7.87 -2.15 9.72
CA TRP A 137 7.99 -1.93 11.15
C TRP A 137 6.90 -0.97 11.64
N ARG A 138 6.26 -1.30 12.74
CA ARG A 138 5.25 -0.45 13.38
C ARG A 138 5.66 -0.16 14.80
N ASP A 139 5.49 1.09 15.22
CA ASP A 139 5.80 1.52 16.59
C ASP A 139 4.99 0.68 17.59
N PRO A 140 5.63 -0.10 18.49
CA PRO A 140 4.92 -0.94 19.46
C PRO A 140 4.00 -0.18 20.42
N GLN A 141 4.17 1.13 20.55
CA GLN A 141 3.30 1.98 21.36
C GLN A 141 1.97 2.33 20.67
N GLN A 142 1.82 1.97 19.40
CA GLN A 142 0.57 2.19 18.66
C GLN A 142 -0.33 0.96 18.77
N THR A 143 -1.47 1.14 19.43
CA THR A 143 -2.50 0.12 19.51
C THR A 143 -3.18 -0.06 18.15
N ARG A 144 -3.28 -1.29 17.68
CA ARG A 144 -4.00 -1.64 16.45
C ARG A 144 -5.09 -2.67 16.77
N PRO A 145 -6.23 -2.61 16.07
CA PRO A 145 -7.20 -3.69 16.11
C PRO A 145 -6.57 -5.01 15.64
N ASP A 146 -6.90 -6.11 16.29
CA ASP A 146 -6.54 -7.43 15.79
C ASP A 146 -7.30 -7.70 14.49
N PRO A 147 -6.61 -7.94 13.35
CA PRO A 147 -7.26 -8.19 12.07
C PRO A 147 -8.15 -9.45 12.09
N GLN A 148 -7.81 -10.48 12.87
CA GLN A 148 -8.63 -11.69 12.99
C GLN A 148 -9.93 -11.40 13.75
N LEU A 149 -9.87 -10.65 14.85
CA LEU A 149 -11.06 -10.24 15.57
C LEU A 149 -11.97 -9.35 14.72
N ALA A 150 -11.40 -8.44 13.94
CA ALA A 150 -12.18 -7.60 13.03
C ALA A 150 -12.88 -8.44 11.94
N THR A 151 -12.17 -9.39 11.33
CA THR A 151 -12.72 -10.31 10.34
C THR A 151 -13.84 -11.16 10.94
N LEU A 152 -13.62 -11.74 12.13
CA LEU A 152 -14.61 -12.55 12.82
C LEU A 152 -15.87 -11.73 13.16
N SER A 153 -15.69 -10.50 13.61
CA SER A 153 -16.79 -9.59 13.93
C SER A 153 -17.68 -9.29 12.71
N ILE A 154 -17.06 -8.96 11.55
CA ILE A 154 -17.78 -8.78 10.29
C ILE A 154 -18.54 -10.05 9.92
N ALA A 155 -17.86 -11.20 9.97
CA ALA A 155 -18.44 -12.47 9.58
C ALA A 155 -19.66 -12.86 10.43
N LEU A 156 -19.60 -12.63 11.73
CA LEU A 156 -20.71 -12.96 12.64
C LEU A 156 -21.90 -12.01 12.51
N LEU A 157 -21.63 -10.72 12.35
CA LEU A 157 -22.69 -9.70 12.30
C LEU A 157 -23.43 -9.69 10.96
N GLN A 158 -22.78 -10.14 9.89
CA GLN A 158 -23.28 -9.97 8.52
C GLN A 158 -23.34 -11.29 7.73
N VAL A 159 -23.34 -12.45 8.40
CA VAL A 159 -23.41 -13.75 7.72
C VAL A 159 -24.68 -13.89 6.87
N ASP A 160 -25.79 -13.34 7.30
CA ASP A 160 -27.06 -13.38 6.58
C ASP A 160 -27.13 -12.37 5.41
N ASP A 161 -26.15 -11.47 5.29
CA ASP A 161 -25.97 -10.54 4.16
C ASP A 161 -24.52 -10.57 3.67
N PRO A 162 -24.14 -11.53 2.83
CA PRO A 162 -22.79 -11.61 2.28
C PRO A 162 -22.32 -10.35 1.56
N ALA A 163 -23.22 -9.62 0.90
CA ALA A 163 -22.87 -8.38 0.19
C ALA A 163 -22.38 -7.30 1.18
N ALA A 164 -23.10 -7.10 2.28
CA ALA A 164 -22.69 -6.19 3.35
C ALA A 164 -21.37 -6.63 4.00
N ALA A 165 -21.18 -7.94 4.25
CA ALA A 165 -19.97 -8.48 4.82
C ALA A 165 -18.74 -8.20 3.95
N PHE A 166 -18.82 -8.48 2.65
CA PHE A 166 -17.74 -8.21 1.69
C PHE A 166 -17.47 -6.71 1.51
N ALA A 167 -18.52 -5.88 1.52
CA ALA A 167 -18.36 -4.43 1.49
C ALA A 167 -17.63 -3.91 2.75
N SER A 168 -17.95 -4.45 3.93
CA SER A 168 -17.31 -4.08 5.20
C SER A 168 -15.87 -4.56 5.32
N ALA A 169 -15.53 -5.67 4.68
CA ALA A 169 -14.17 -6.21 4.67
C ALA A 169 -13.24 -5.47 3.69
N ARG A 170 -13.78 -4.91 2.59
CA ARG A 170 -12.96 -4.14 1.64
C ARG A 170 -12.43 -2.86 2.24
N PRO A 171 -11.17 -2.47 1.94
CA PRO A 171 -10.65 -1.17 2.33
C PRO A 171 -11.52 -0.03 1.80
N THR A 172 -11.91 0.88 2.69
CA THR A 172 -12.67 2.09 2.32
C THR A 172 -11.77 3.21 1.80
N LEU A 173 -10.46 3.00 1.77
CA LEU A 173 -9.48 3.94 1.24
C LEU A 173 -9.83 4.35 -0.19
N PRO A 174 -9.89 5.65 -0.50
CA PRO A 174 -10.17 6.14 -1.85
C PRO A 174 -9.20 5.62 -2.89
N GLN A 175 -7.91 5.51 -2.56
CA GLN A 175 -6.87 4.95 -3.43
C GLN A 175 -7.16 3.48 -3.79
N TYR A 176 -7.60 2.67 -2.82
CA TYR A 176 -7.98 1.29 -3.08
C TYR A 176 -9.18 1.20 -4.02
N GLN A 177 -10.22 1.99 -3.74
CA GLN A 177 -11.45 1.97 -4.54
C GLN A 177 -11.20 2.39 -5.99
N ARG A 178 -10.39 3.45 -6.21
CA ARG A 178 -9.99 3.89 -7.55
C ARG A 178 -9.16 2.83 -8.27
N LEU A 179 -8.15 2.25 -7.61
CA LEU A 179 -7.31 1.21 -8.23
C LEU A 179 -8.11 -0.06 -8.52
N ARG A 180 -9.04 -0.46 -7.63
CA ARG A 180 -9.94 -1.57 -7.84
C ARG A 180 -10.82 -1.37 -9.09
N ALA A 181 -11.41 -0.19 -9.24
CA ALA A 181 -12.24 0.11 -10.40
C ALA A 181 -11.46 0.05 -11.72
N VAL A 182 -10.24 0.60 -11.74
CA VAL A 182 -9.34 0.51 -12.90
C VAL A 182 -8.96 -0.95 -13.18
N TYR A 183 -8.56 -1.70 -12.16
CA TYR A 183 -8.18 -3.11 -12.33
C TYR A 183 -9.34 -3.98 -12.81
N ALA A 184 -10.56 -3.76 -12.28
CA ALA A 184 -11.77 -4.46 -12.71
C ALA A 184 -12.06 -4.25 -14.21
N HIS A 185 -11.79 -3.05 -14.72
CA HIS A 185 -11.89 -2.77 -16.16
C HIS A 185 -10.76 -3.45 -16.94
N GLU A 186 -9.51 -3.20 -16.55
CA GLU A 186 -8.31 -3.66 -17.25
C GLU A 186 -8.19 -5.19 -17.32
N ARG A 187 -8.63 -5.92 -16.28
CA ARG A 187 -8.57 -7.38 -16.28
C ARG A 187 -9.43 -8.05 -17.34
N LEU A 188 -10.47 -7.37 -17.82
CA LEU A 188 -11.38 -7.85 -18.86
C LEU A 188 -10.93 -7.48 -20.27
N GLN A 189 -10.00 -6.52 -20.40
CA GLN A 189 -9.50 -6.11 -21.71
C GLN A 189 -8.57 -7.17 -22.31
N PRO A 190 -8.56 -7.34 -23.63
CA PRO A 190 -7.52 -8.12 -24.28
C PRO A 190 -6.13 -7.59 -23.92
N LEU A 191 -5.14 -8.48 -23.76
CA LEU A 191 -3.76 -8.04 -23.57
C LEU A 191 -3.22 -7.56 -24.91
N PRO A 192 -2.87 -6.27 -25.08
CA PRO A 192 -2.24 -5.81 -26.31
C PRO A 192 -0.86 -6.45 -26.45
N SER A 193 -0.53 -6.85 -27.67
CA SER A 193 0.79 -7.36 -28.03
C SER A 193 1.39 -6.39 -29.04
N TRP A 194 2.54 -5.88 -28.71
CA TRP A 194 3.31 -4.99 -29.58
C TRP A 194 4.80 -5.35 -29.54
N PRO A 195 5.53 -5.11 -30.64
CA PRO A 195 6.96 -5.33 -30.68
C PRO A 195 7.69 -4.42 -29.69
N ALA A 196 8.79 -4.89 -29.10
CA ALA A 196 9.61 -4.07 -28.22
C ALA A 196 10.31 -2.96 -29.01
N LEU A 197 10.35 -1.77 -28.45
CA LEU A 197 11.17 -0.66 -28.95
C LEU A 197 12.65 -1.07 -28.88
N PRO A 198 13.41 -1.00 -30.02
CA PRO A 198 14.80 -1.37 -30.02
C PRO A 198 15.66 -0.46 -29.13
N THR A 199 16.72 -1.02 -28.57
CA THR A 199 17.76 -0.24 -27.90
C THR A 199 18.51 0.62 -28.92
N GLY A 200 19.06 1.76 -28.47
CA GLY A 200 19.78 2.69 -29.34
C GLY A 200 20.32 3.89 -28.59
N PRO A 201 20.97 4.82 -29.29
CA PRO A 201 21.42 6.08 -28.69
C PRO A 201 20.25 6.90 -28.15
N LEU A 202 20.56 7.91 -27.32
CA LEU A 202 19.56 8.86 -26.82
C LEU A 202 18.87 9.55 -28.00
N LEU A 203 17.55 9.39 -28.11
CA LEU A 203 16.77 10.12 -29.10
C LEU A 203 16.30 11.45 -28.48
N ARG A 204 16.74 12.54 -29.11
CA ARG A 204 16.43 13.91 -28.67
C ARG A 204 15.43 14.58 -29.62
N PRO A 205 14.65 15.55 -29.15
CA PRO A 205 13.71 16.32 -29.96
C PRO A 205 14.33 16.83 -31.28
N GLY A 206 13.57 16.77 -32.36
CA GLY A 206 13.96 17.26 -33.68
C GLY A 206 14.96 16.36 -34.44
N LYS A 207 15.21 15.13 -33.99
CA LYS A 207 16.07 14.15 -34.68
C LYS A 207 15.23 13.16 -35.49
N GLN A 208 15.88 12.53 -36.46
CA GLN A 208 15.32 11.37 -37.18
C GLN A 208 15.82 10.06 -36.54
N ASP A 209 14.94 9.09 -36.40
CA ASP A 209 15.26 7.78 -35.82
C ASP A 209 14.21 6.75 -36.25
N ALA A 210 14.65 5.59 -36.69
CA ALA A 210 13.78 4.49 -37.13
C ALA A 210 12.84 3.93 -36.02
N ARG A 211 13.08 4.29 -34.76
CA ARG A 211 12.21 3.93 -33.62
C ARG A 211 10.97 4.81 -33.50
N VAL A 212 10.93 5.98 -34.16
CA VAL A 212 9.84 6.96 -34.00
C VAL A 212 8.47 6.40 -34.38
N PRO A 213 8.28 5.66 -35.49
CA PRO A 213 6.97 5.10 -35.83
C PRO A 213 6.44 4.18 -34.72
N LEU A 214 7.26 3.29 -34.21
CA LEU A 214 6.90 2.38 -33.13
C LEU A 214 6.69 3.11 -31.79
N LEU A 215 7.46 4.17 -31.53
CA LEU A 215 7.26 5.04 -30.34
C LEU A 215 5.91 5.75 -30.41
N ARG A 216 5.52 6.28 -31.56
CA ARG A 216 4.20 6.92 -31.77
C ARG A 216 3.06 5.92 -31.52
N GLU A 217 3.17 4.71 -32.09
CA GLU A 217 2.20 3.64 -31.83
C GLU A 217 2.09 3.34 -30.33
N ARG A 218 3.23 3.21 -29.65
CA ARG A 218 3.29 2.94 -28.20
C ARG A 218 2.70 4.06 -27.35
N LEU A 219 2.76 5.31 -27.82
CA LEU A 219 2.17 6.50 -27.20
C LEU A 219 0.73 6.78 -27.67
N ASN A 220 0.12 5.86 -28.44
CA ASN A 220 -1.23 6.00 -29.03
C ASN A 220 -1.37 7.26 -29.93
N LEU A 221 -0.31 7.62 -30.63
CA LEU A 221 -0.34 8.68 -31.63
C LEU A 221 -0.52 8.10 -33.04
N PRO A 222 -1.20 8.82 -33.94
CA PRO A 222 -1.27 8.42 -35.35
C PRO A 222 0.13 8.42 -35.97
N VAL A 223 0.43 7.45 -36.83
CA VAL A 223 1.68 7.43 -37.59
C VAL A 223 1.62 8.47 -38.70
N ASP A 224 2.64 9.31 -38.80
CA ASP A 224 2.80 10.26 -39.91
C ASP A 224 3.54 9.56 -41.04
N GLU A 225 2.87 9.25 -42.16
CA GLU A 225 3.47 8.56 -43.30
C GLU A 225 4.52 9.41 -44.06
N VAL A 226 4.44 10.74 -43.93
CA VAL A 226 5.34 11.66 -44.67
C VAL A 226 6.64 11.91 -43.91
N GLN A 227 6.56 11.99 -42.57
CA GLN A 227 7.69 12.23 -41.68
C GLN A 227 7.82 11.14 -40.62
N ALA A 228 7.62 9.88 -41.04
CA ALA A 228 7.49 8.75 -40.13
C ALA A 228 8.63 8.65 -39.08
N GLU A 229 9.86 8.95 -39.45
CA GLU A 229 11.03 8.84 -38.58
C GLU A 229 11.38 10.15 -37.86
N PHE A 230 10.68 11.25 -38.12
CA PHE A 230 10.99 12.54 -37.48
C PHE A 230 10.38 12.62 -36.07
N TYR A 231 11.25 12.86 -35.07
CA TYR A 231 10.85 13.02 -33.67
C TYR A 231 10.29 14.43 -33.45
N ASP A 232 9.04 14.59 -33.82
CA ASP A 232 8.30 15.85 -33.85
C ASP A 232 7.84 16.34 -32.47
N PRO A 233 7.43 17.61 -32.31
CA PRO A 233 6.96 18.16 -31.04
C PRO A 233 5.79 17.40 -30.42
N SER A 234 4.87 16.85 -31.23
CA SER A 234 3.71 16.10 -30.70
C SER A 234 4.14 14.79 -30.02
N THR A 235 5.09 14.10 -30.63
CA THR A 235 5.67 12.87 -30.06
C THR A 235 6.52 13.17 -28.82
N VAL A 236 7.23 14.31 -28.80
CA VAL A 236 7.99 14.78 -27.62
C VAL A 236 7.04 15.01 -26.45
N THR A 237 5.97 15.79 -26.64
CA THR A 237 4.98 16.06 -25.57
C THR A 237 4.35 14.78 -25.05
N ALA A 238 3.98 13.86 -25.94
CA ALA A 238 3.40 12.57 -25.51
C ALA A 238 4.41 11.72 -24.71
N LEU A 239 5.71 11.77 -25.06
CA LEU A 239 6.75 11.10 -24.27
C LEU A 239 6.97 11.78 -22.91
N GLU A 240 6.93 13.12 -22.84
CA GLU A 240 7.00 13.87 -21.58
C GLU A 240 5.83 13.51 -20.65
N ASP A 241 4.61 13.43 -21.17
CA ASP A 241 3.44 12.99 -20.43
C ASP A 241 3.56 11.54 -19.96
N PHE A 242 4.07 10.64 -20.82
CA PHE A 242 4.37 9.28 -20.44
C PHE A 242 5.41 9.22 -19.30
N GLN A 243 6.52 9.94 -19.43
CA GLN A 243 7.59 9.99 -18.44
C GLN A 243 7.07 10.51 -17.09
N ALA A 244 6.27 11.59 -17.10
CA ALA A 244 5.67 12.15 -15.89
C ALA A 244 4.79 11.13 -15.17
N ARG A 245 3.93 10.41 -15.92
CA ARG A 245 3.05 9.37 -15.38
C ARG A 245 3.78 8.11 -14.92
N HIS A 246 5.04 7.90 -15.34
CA HIS A 246 5.84 6.73 -14.99
C HIS A 246 7.00 7.06 -14.03
N GLY A 247 6.92 8.19 -13.31
CA GLY A 247 7.92 8.57 -12.31
C GLY A 247 9.31 8.83 -12.88
N LEU A 248 9.40 9.08 -14.18
CA LEU A 248 10.63 9.43 -14.90
C LEU A 248 10.79 10.95 -14.98
N LYS A 249 11.97 11.41 -15.38
CA LYS A 249 12.18 12.82 -15.68
C LYS A 249 11.46 13.16 -17.00
N PRO A 250 10.50 14.11 -17.00
CA PRO A 250 9.75 14.49 -18.19
C PRO A 250 10.56 15.48 -19.04
N ASP A 251 11.54 14.98 -19.79
CA ASP A 251 12.43 15.77 -20.62
C ASP A 251 12.31 15.46 -22.13
N GLY A 252 11.36 14.62 -22.50
CA GLY A 252 11.12 14.24 -23.89
C GLY A 252 12.29 13.51 -24.56
N ILE A 253 13.27 13.00 -23.78
CA ILE A 253 14.39 12.25 -24.31
C ILE A 253 14.09 10.75 -24.16
N LEU A 254 14.05 10.02 -25.29
CA LEU A 254 13.96 8.56 -25.23
C LEU A 254 15.33 7.97 -24.87
N GLY A 255 15.52 7.79 -23.57
CA GLY A 255 16.71 7.17 -22.97
C GLY A 255 16.41 5.77 -22.41
N PRO A 256 17.41 5.11 -21.79
CA PRO A 256 17.26 3.75 -21.26
C PRO A 256 16.09 3.58 -20.29
N ALA A 257 15.89 4.53 -19.36
CA ALA A 257 14.80 4.46 -18.39
C ALA A 257 13.42 4.50 -19.07
N SER A 258 13.19 5.44 -19.99
CA SER A 258 11.95 5.53 -20.76
C SER A 258 11.73 4.28 -21.60
N LEU A 259 12.80 3.74 -22.20
CA LEU A 259 12.74 2.54 -23.02
C LEU A 259 12.36 1.31 -22.19
N THR A 260 12.90 1.17 -20.97
CA THR A 260 12.54 0.10 -20.04
C THR A 260 11.05 0.14 -19.71
N GLU A 261 10.53 1.30 -19.34
CA GLU A 261 9.13 1.47 -18.99
C GLU A 261 8.18 1.28 -20.19
N LEU A 262 8.54 1.78 -21.36
CA LEU A 262 7.78 1.57 -22.60
C LEU A 262 7.75 0.10 -23.03
N ASN A 263 8.77 -0.68 -22.72
CA ASN A 263 8.90 -2.09 -23.10
C ASN A 263 8.29 -3.07 -22.06
N LEU A 264 7.78 -2.58 -20.93
CA LEU A 264 7.03 -3.46 -20.03
C LEU A 264 5.77 -3.96 -20.72
N ASP A 265 5.61 -5.28 -20.77
CA ASP A 265 4.46 -5.92 -21.41
C ASP A 265 3.16 -5.70 -20.60
N ALA A 266 2.03 -5.83 -21.28
CA ALA A 266 0.71 -5.59 -20.70
C ALA A 266 0.36 -6.56 -19.55
N LEU A 267 0.88 -7.79 -19.60
CA LEU A 267 0.68 -8.77 -18.52
C LEU A 267 1.41 -8.33 -17.24
N THR A 268 2.65 -7.85 -17.38
CA THR A 268 3.43 -7.28 -16.27
C THR A 268 2.74 -6.04 -15.71
N ARG A 269 2.24 -5.13 -16.56
CA ARG A 269 1.47 -3.95 -16.10
C ARG A 269 0.21 -4.36 -15.32
N ARG A 270 -0.55 -5.33 -15.83
CA ARG A 270 -1.72 -5.85 -15.11
C ARG A 270 -1.34 -6.51 -13.77
N ALA A 271 -0.22 -7.23 -13.73
CA ALA A 271 0.30 -7.79 -12.49
C ALA A 271 0.74 -6.71 -11.48
N GLN A 272 1.29 -5.58 -11.93
CA GLN A 272 1.58 -4.43 -11.06
C GLN A 272 0.32 -3.84 -10.41
N LEU A 273 -0.79 -3.70 -11.15
CA LEU A 273 -2.07 -3.26 -10.57
C LEU A 273 -2.51 -4.22 -9.45
N ARG A 274 -2.44 -5.53 -9.71
CA ARG A 274 -2.81 -6.58 -8.76
C ARG A 274 -1.95 -6.55 -7.48
N VAL A 275 -0.64 -6.39 -7.63
CA VAL A 275 0.30 -6.27 -6.50
C VAL A 275 -0.01 -5.04 -5.65
N ASN A 276 -0.37 -3.93 -6.28
CA ASN A 276 -0.67 -2.70 -5.54
C ASN A 276 -2.05 -2.75 -4.85
N LEU A 277 -3.01 -3.51 -5.36
CA LEU A 277 -4.22 -3.86 -4.60
C LEU A 277 -3.89 -4.65 -3.34
N GLU A 278 -2.96 -5.61 -3.42
CA GLU A 278 -2.49 -6.36 -2.25
C GLU A 278 -1.82 -5.44 -1.22
N ARG A 279 -0.89 -4.58 -1.65
CA ARG A 279 -0.24 -3.59 -0.76
C ARG A 279 -1.24 -2.65 -0.10
N LEU A 280 -2.23 -2.16 -0.84
CA LEU A 280 -3.23 -1.26 -0.27
C LEU A 280 -4.13 -1.95 0.76
N ARG A 281 -4.34 -3.28 0.68
CA ARG A 281 -4.99 -4.04 1.76
C ARG A 281 -4.12 -4.08 3.02
N TRP A 282 -2.83 -4.33 2.90
CA TRP A 282 -1.89 -4.31 4.02
C TRP A 282 -1.79 -2.94 4.70
N LEU A 283 -1.85 -1.88 3.90
CA LEU A 283 -1.61 -0.51 4.31
C LEU A 283 -2.90 0.26 4.65
N ALA A 284 -4.08 -0.36 4.49
CA ALA A 284 -5.36 0.33 4.57
C ALA A 284 -5.54 1.11 5.89
N ASP A 285 -5.28 0.46 7.01
CA ASP A 285 -5.43 1.09 8.33
C ASP A 285 -4.34 2.14 8.57
N ASP A 286 -3.11 1.90 8.13
CA ASP A 286 -2.00 2.84 8.30
C ASP A 286 -2.20 4.10 7.43
N LEU A 287 -2.61 3.95 6.17
CA LEU A 287 -2.91 5.07 5.26
C LEU A 287 -4.13 5.87 5.71
N GLY A 288 -5.17 5.18 6.19
CA GLY A 288 -6.39 5.82 6.69
C GLY A 288 -6.13 6.71 7.91
N GLN A 289 -5.12 6.40 8.72
CA GLN A 289 -4.72 7.15 9.90
C GLN A 289 -3.57 8.13 9.65
N ALA A 290 -2.78 7.94 8.57
CA ALA A 290 -1.62 8.77 8.30
C ALA A 290 -2.01 10.21 8.00
N GLN A 291 -1.29 11.16 8.60
CA GLN A 291 -1.28 12.56 8.19
C GLN A 291 -0.17 12.81 7.16
N VAL A 292 0.93 12.10 7.28
CA VAL A 292 2.07 12.14 6.35
C VAL A 292 2.32 10.73 5.84
N ALA A 293 2.31 10.54 4.53
CA ALA A 293 2.71 9.30 3.88
C ALA A 293 3.88 9.54 2.93
N ILE A 294 4.87 8.65 2.96
CA ILE A 294 6.00 8.64 2.02
C ILE A 294 5.83 7.43 1.10
N ASN A 295 5.65 7.68 -0.19
CA ASN A 295 5.82 6.65 -1.21
C ASN A 295 7.29 6.56 -1.60
N VAL A 296 7.97 5.51 -1.13
CA VAL A 296 9.40 5.33 -1.39
C VAL A 296 9.68 5.07 -2.87
N ALA A 297 8.83 4.29 -3.57
CA ALA A 297 9.00 4.00 -4.99
C ALA A 297 8.94 5.26 -5.86
N ALA A 298 7.96 6.13 -5.61
CA ALA A 298 7.80 7.40 -6.31
C ALA A 298 8.77 8.49 -5.81
N ALA A 299 9.40 8.28 -4.65
CA ALA A 299 10.14 9.28 -3.91
C ALA A 299 9.31 10.57 -3.72
N GLU A 300 8.11 10.41 -3.17
CA GLU A 300 7.14 11.49 -2.92
C GLU A 300 6.61 11.44 -1.48
N LEU A 301 6.31 12.61 -0.93
CA LEU A 301 5.61 12.78 0.34
C LEU A 301 4.23 13.33 0.05
N LEU A 302 3.23 12.73 0.68
CA LEU A 302 1.84 13.14 0.63
C LEU A 302 1.39 13.58 2.02
N VAL A 303 0.63 14.66 2.09
CA VAL A 303 -0.18 15.00 3.25
C VAL A 303 -1.59 14.48 3.01
N LEU A 304 -2.09 13.67 3.93
CA LEU A 304 -3.39 13.02 3.86
C LEU A 304 -4.33 13.59 4.92
N GLN A 305 -5.61 13.64 4.57
CA GLN A 305 -6.70 13.92 5.51
C GLN A 305 -7.84 12.93 5.24
N GLN A 306 -8.13 12.07 6.20
CA GLN A 306 -9.11 10.98 6.04
C GLN A 306 -8.81 10.06 4.84
N GLY A 307 -7.53 9.78 4.61
CA GLY A 307 -7.06 8.96 3.50
C GLY A 307 -7.02 9.68 2.14
N GLU A 308 -7.53 10.90 2.03
CA GLU A 308 -7.46 11.71 0.80
C GLU A 308 -6.23 12.59 0.77
N GLU A 309 -5.59 12.68 -0.40
CA GLU A 309 -4.46 13.55 -0.64
C GLU A 309 -4.89 15.02 -0.64
N ARG A 310 -4.17 15.85 0.13
CA ARG A 310 -4.36 17.30 0.21
C ARG A 310 -3.19 18.07 -0.38
N TRP A 311 -2.00 17.49 -0.31
CA TRP A 311 -0.79 18.10 -0.82
C TRP A 311 0.28 17.06 -1.05
N ARG A 312 1.18 17.32 -2.00
CA ARG A 312 2.27 16.44 -2.40
C ARG A 312 3.55 17.22 -2.64
N THR A 313 4.69 16.62 -2.33
CA THR A 313 6.01 17.16 -2.66
C THR A 313 6.99 16.04 -2.96
N ARG A 314 8.05 16.37 -3.68
CA ARG A 314 9.14 15.45 -4.00
C ARG A 314 10.00 15.15 -2.76
N THR A 315 10.56 13.96 -2.72
CA THR A 315 11.54 13.55 -1.71
C THR A 315 12.77 12.94 -2.37
N GLN A 316 13.86 12.79 -1.60
CA GLN A 316 14.97 11.91 -1.94
C GLN A 316 15.02 10.81 -0.90
N VAL A 317 15.03 9.58 -1.37
CA VAL A 317 15.02 8.37 -0.54
C VAL A 317 16.35 7.62 -0.62
N GLY A 318 16.49 6.53 0.11
CA GLY A 318 17.69 5.71 0.15
C GLY A 318 18.07 5.14 -1.22
N ARG A 319 19.37 5.06 -1.49
CA ARG A 319 19.90 4.30 -2.62
C ARG A 319 19.64 2.80 -2.45
N VAL A 320 19.75 2.02 -3.52
CA VAL A 320 19.41 0.58 -3.51
C VAL A 320 20.19 -0.20 -2.45
N GLU A 321 21.46 0.16 -2.22
CA GLU A 321 22.34 -0.49 -1.23
C GLU A 321 22.05 -0.04 0.22
N ARG A 322 21.33 1.08 0.39
CA ARG A 322 20.96 1.65 1.70
C ARG A 322 19.51 2.16 1.65
N GLN A 323 18.59 1.22 1.50
CA GLN A 323 17.18 1.51 1.30
C GLN A 323 16.55 2.27 2.47
N THR A 324 15.57 3.10 2.16
CA THR A 324 14.69 3.68 3.18
C THR A 324 13.81 2.57 3.77
N PRO A 325 13.85 2.32 5.09
CA PRO A 325 13.03 1.28 5.71
C PRO A 325 11.55 1.65 5.68
N LEU A 326 10.70 0.62 5.53
CA LEU A 326 9.26 0.78 5.60
C LEU A 326 8.80 0.77 7.06
N LEU A 327 8.04 1.78 7.47
CA LEU A 327 7.61 1.93 8.86
C LEU A 327 6.35 2.78 9.03
N ALA A 328 5.63 2.52 10.13
CA ALA A 328 4.57 3.38 10.64
C ALA A 328 4.95 3.90 12.03
N SER A 329 4.92 5.23 12.21
CA SER A 329 5.32 5.92 13.44
C SER A 329 4.56 7.25 13.60
N ARG A 330 5.08 8.16 14.44
CA ARG A 330 4.53 9.51 14.62
C ARG A 330 5.65 10.54 14.70
N ILE A 331 5.57 11.58 13.87
CA ILE A 331 6.46 12.75 14.00
C ILE A 331 6.08 13.46 15.30
N ASN A 332 6.97 13.51 16.25
CA ASN A 332 6.70 14.08 17.58
C ASN A 332 7.60 15.26 17.96
N ARG A 333 8.65 15.51 17.18
CA ARG A 333 9.65 16.51 17.49
C ARG A 333 10.33 17.05 16.23
N LEU A 334 10.62 18.35 16.22
CA LEU A 334 11.48 19.00 15.24
C LEU A 334 12.84 19.28 15.87
N THR A 335 13.92 19.11 15.12
CA THR A 335 15.22 19.69 15.41
C THR A 335 15.42 20.85 14.46
N LEU A 336 15.43 22.07 14.99
CA LEU A 336 15.58 23.31 14.23
C LEU A 336 17.07 23.67 14.17
N ASN A 337 17.55 24.08 13.01
CA ASN A 337 18.98 24.31 12.73
C ASN A 337 19.85 23.17 13.27
N PRO A 338 19.66 21.94 12.78
CA PRO A 338 20.31 20.76 13.35
C PRO A 338 21.83 20.80 13.11
N THR A 339 22.59 20.34 14.10
CA THR A 339 23.95 19.85 13.84
C THR A 339 23.85 18.45 13.25
N TRP A 340 24.82 18.07 12.40
CA TRP A 340 24.88 16.73 11.83
C TRP A 340 26.06 15.94 12.38
N THR A 341 25.78 14.96 13.22
CA THR A 341 26.76 13.94 13.59
C THR A 341 26.67 12.83 12.55
N VAL A 342 27.81 12.52 11.93
CA VAL A 342 27.89 11.54 10.83
C VAL A 342 27.63 10.14 11.38
N PRO A 343 26.63 9.41 10.86
CA PRO A 343 26.38 8.03 11.26
C PRO A 343 27.58 7.12 10.99
N PRO A 344 27.83 6.08 11.82
CA PRO A 344 29.02 5.21 11.71
C PRO A 344 29.20 4.58 10.32
N THR A 345 28.12 4.16 9.67
CA THR A 345 28.17 3.60 8.31
C THR A 345 28.62 4.63 7.28
N ILE A 346 28.09 5.87 7.35
CA ILE A 346 28.49 6.96 6.45
C ILE A 346 29.93 7.39 6.75
N LEU A 347 30.33 7.42 8.04
CA LEU A 347 31.69 7.69 8.42
C LEU A 347 32.65 6.70 7.74
N ARG A 348 32.41 5.41 7.94
CA ARG A 348 33.28 4.34 7.46
C ARG A 348 33.32 4.24 5.93
N GLU A 349 32.17 4.30 5.27
CA GLU A 349 32.03 3.97 3.87
C GLU A 349 32.13 5.18 2.93
N ASP A 350 31.77 6.37 3.41
CA ASP A 350 31.75 7.58 2.56
C ASP A 350 32.80 8.61 3.00
N LYS A 351 32.97 8.86 4.33
CA LYS A 351 33.78 9.98 4.81
C LYS A 351 35.26 9.65 4.99
N LEU A 352 35.57 8.52 5.62
CA LEU A 352 36.97 8.12 5.81
C LEU A 352 37.72 7.94 4.49
N PRO A 353 37.17 7.31 3.44
CA PRO A 353 37.84 7.25 2.14
C PRO A 353 38.11 8.64 1.55
N ALA A 354 37.13 9.57 1.65
CA ALA A 354 37.30 10.94 1.13
C ALA A 354 38.38 11.71 1.89
N ILE A 355 38.39 11.62 3.24
CA ILE A 355 39.39 12.28 4.10
C ILE A 355 40.78 11.72 3.86
N ARG A 356 40.92 10.42 3.61
CA ARG A 356 42.20 9.79 3.27
C ARG A 356 42.74 10.26 1.94
N ALA A 357 41.84 10.45 0.96
CA ALA A 357 42.21 10.96 -0.36
C ALA A 357 42.61 12.44 -0.32
N ASP A 358 41.90 13.24 0.48
CA ASP A 358 42.15 14.67 0.63
C ASP A 358 41.82 15.17 2.03
N ARG A 359 42.84 15.62 2.77
CA ARG A 359 42.70 16.14 4.16
C ARG A 359 41.93 17.47 4.19
N SER A 360 41.92 18.27 3.11
CA SER A 360 41.12 19.50 3.04
C SER A 360 39.62 19.26 3.15
N TYR A 361 39.19 18.00 2.95
CA TYR A 361 37.79 17.58 3.02
C TYR A 361 37.09 18.05 4.31
N LEU A 362 37.77 17.96 5.46
CA LEU A 362 37.19 18.36 6.74
C LEU A 362 36.92 19.85 6.81
N SER A 363 37.89 20.68 6.43
CA SER A 363 37.76 22.14 6.44
C SER A 363 36.78 22.63 5.38
N GLU A 364 36.80 22.06 4.16
CA GLU A 364 35.87 22.39 3.09
C GLU A 364 34.41 22.10 3.43
N HIS A 365 34.20 21.05 4.23
CA HIS A 365 32.86 20.64 4.67
C HIS A 365 32.51 21.10 6.09
N GLU A 366 33.34 21.96 6.71
CA GLU A 366 33.12 22.49 8.08
C GLU A 366 32.87 21.38 9.10
N MET A 367 33.69 20.32 9.06
CA MET A 367 33.56 19.15 9.94
C MET A 367 34.59 19.19 11.06
N ASP A 368 34.11 19.12 12.29
CA ASP A 368 34.91 18.92 13.48
C ASP A 368 34.99 17.44 13.85
N VAL A 369 36.09 17.06 14.49
CA VAL A 369 36.30 15.70 14.99
C VAL A 369 36.20 15.69 16.51
N TYR A 370 35.52 14.68 17.06
CA TYR A 370 35.32 14.49 18.48
C TYR A 370 35.60 13.05 18.87
N ASP A 371 35.99 12.83 20.13
CA ASP A 371 35.89 11.50 20.75
C ASP A 371 34.46 11.16 21.19
N HIS A 372 34.23 9.98 21.73
CA HIS A 372 32.91 9.57 22.23
C HIS A 372 32.49 10.29 23.52
N ASP A 373 33.42 10.92 24.23
CA ASP A 373 33.15 11.74 25.42
C ASP A 373 32.76 13.18 25.05
N GLY A 374 32.89 13.52 23.77
CA GLY A 374 32.54 14.84 23.22
C GLY A 374 33.67 15.85 23.25
N ASN A 375 34.92 15.43 23.52
CA ASN A 375 36.09 16.30 23.45
C ASN A 375 36.51 16.48 21.99
N TRP A 376 36.86 17.71 21.63
CA TRP A 376 37.38 18.00 20.32
C TRP A 376 38.76 17.38 20.12
N LEU A 377 38.98 16.80 18.96
CA LEU A 377 40.28 16.21 18.58
C LEU A 377 40.87 17.01 17.44
N ASP A 378 42.19 17.29 17.53
CA ASP A 378 42.91 17.95 16.45
C ASP A 378 43.04 17.00 15.22
N PRO A 379 42.44 17.34 14.06
CA PRO A 379 42.49 16.51 12.88
C PRO A 379 43.89 16.18 12.37
N GLU A 380 44.87 17.07 12.64
CA GLU A 380 46.26 16.88 12.23
C GLU A 380 46.99 15.81 13.05
N GLN A 381 46.48 15.47 14.25
CA GLN A 381 47.06 14.46 15.14
C GLN A 381 46.40 13.08 14.97
N ILE A 382 45.40 12.93 14.11
CA ILE A 382 44.66 11.68 13.90
C ILE A 382 45.37 10.83 12.84
N ASP A 383 45.63 9.57 13.17
CA ASP A 383 45.97 8.56 12.17
C ASP A 383 44.72 8.16 11.41
N TRP A 384 44.49 8.76 10.24
CA TRP A 384 43.30 8.54 9.43
C TRP A 384 43.23 7.15 8.77
N ASP A 385 44.33 6.39 8.78
CA ASP A 385 44.29 5.00 8.36
C ASP A 385 43.70 4.12 9.45
N ASN A 386 43.94 4.51 10.75
CA ASN A 386 43.38 3.87 11.91
C ASN A 386 42.84 4.91 12.91
N PRO A 387 41.76 5.63 12.62
CA PRO A 387 41.33 6.80 13.36
C PRO A 387 40.77 6.47 14.77
N GLY A 388 40.61 5.19 15.09
CA GLY A 388 39.99 4.77 16.34
C GLY A 388 38.49 5.14 16.42
N ALA A 389 38.04 5.34 17.65
CA ALA A 389 36.64 5.67 17.94
C ALA A 389 36.41 7.20 17.86
N ILE A 390 36.11 7.71 16.68
CA ILE A 390 35.86 9.14 16.44
C ILE A 390 34.45 9.42 16.00
N LEU A 391 33.99 10.66 16.20
CA LEU A 391 32.75 11.22 15.69
C LEU A 391 33.09 12.43 14.81
N LEU A 392 32.54 12.46 13.60
CA LEU A 392 32.53 13.69 12.79
C LEU A 392 31.22 14.44 13.04
N ARG A 393 31.33 15.75 13.25
CA ARG A 393 30.16 16.63 13.43
C ARG A 393 30.28 17.88 12.59
N GLN A 394 29.19 18.22 11.91
CA GLN A 394 29.05 19.48 11.19
C GLN A 394 28.10 20.39 11.96
N ALA A 395 28.46 21.66 12.12
CA ALA A 395 27.62 22.67 12.75
C ALA A 395 26.35 22.97 11.92
N ALA A 396 25.37 23.58 12.56
CA ALA A 396 24.22 24.12 11.85
C ALA A 396 24.66 25.21 10.85
N GLY A 397 24.07 25.22 9.67
CA GLY A 397 24.43 26.21 8.63
C GLY A 397 23.93 25.83 7.25
N VAL A 398 24.17 26.73 6.29
CA VAL A 398 23.66 26.60 4.92
C VAL A 398 24.24 25.40 4.16
N ARG A 399 25.39 24.87 4.59
CA ARG A 399 26.06 23.69 4.00
C ARG A 399 25.73 22.39 4.74
N ASN A 400 25.01 22.46 5.87
CA ASN A 400 24.64 21.26 6.62
C ASN A 400 23.67 20.40 5.80
N PRO A 401 23.94 19.09 5.58
CA PRO A 401 23.09 18.23 4.75
C PRO A 401 21.67 18.02 5.30
N LEU A 402 21.43 18.33 6.59
CA LEU A 402 20.11 18.28 7.19
C LEU A 402 19.27 19.53 6.98
N GLY A 403 19.83 20.57 6.35
CA GLY A 403 19.15 21.85 6.13
C GLY A 403 18.74 22.52 7.43
N GLN A 404 17.60 23.20 7.43
CA GLN A 404 17.11 23.98 8.57
C GLN A 404 16.25 23.19 9.56
N VAL A 405 15.66 22.08 9.14
CA VAL A 405 14.72 21.31 9.98
C VAL A 405 14.89 19.81 9.76
N ALA A 406 14.93 19.07 10.86
CA ALA A 406 14.76 17.63 10.86
C ALA A 406 13.52 17.24 11.69
N LEU A 407 12.62 16.44 11.08
CA LEU A 407 11.40 15.94 11.70
C LEU A 407 11.70 14.56 12.27
N ARG A 408 11.56 14.41 13.59
CA ARG A 408 11.96 13.22 14.34
C ARG A 408 10.75 12.39 14.74
N PHE A 409 10.91 11.06 14.67
CA PHE A 409 9.94 10.05 15.09
C PHE A 409 10.65 8.82 15.62
N GLY A 410 9.98 8.04 16.49
CA GLY A 410 10.52 6.80 17.04
C GLY A 410 10.69 5.73 15.96
N ASN A 411 11.88 5.14 15.87
CA ASN A 411 12.16 3.98 15.02
C ASN A 411 13.53 3.37 15.37
N PRO A 412 13.76 2.04 15.11
CA PRO A 412 15.03 1.38 15.38
C PRO A 412 16.11 1.63 14.32
N PHE A 413 15.76 2.27 13.18
CA PHE A 413 16.63 2.42 12.01
C PHE A 413 17.44 3.72 12.01
N SER A 414 17.22 4.59 12.98
CA SER A 414 17.84 5.92 13.06
C SER A 414 17.55 6.81 11.83
N VAL A 415 16.41 6.61 11.17
CA VAL A 415 15.97 7.43 10.03
C VAL A 415 15.04 8.56 10.48
N TYR A 416 15.01 9.63 9.70
CA TYR A 416 14.15 10.79 9.92
C TYR A 416 13.90 11.53 8.60
N LEU A 417 12.91 12.42 8.60
CA LEU A 417 12.70 13.35 7.50
C LEU A 417 13.50 14.62 7.76
N HIS A 418 14.06 15.25 6.72
CA HIS A 418 14.79 16.50 6.90
C HIS A 418 14.84 17.33 5.63
N ASP A 419 15.13 18.60 5.82
CA ASP A 419 15.48 19.52 4.76
C ASP A 419 16.86 19.17 4.15
N THR A 420 17.26 19.88 3.10
CA THR A 420 18.57 19.72 2.47
C THR A 420 18.94 20.94 1.62
N PRO A 421 20.21 21.37 1.58
CA PRO A 421 20.68 22.37 0.64
C PRO A 421 20.77 21.84 -0.80
N SER A 422 20.82 20.53 -1.01
CA SER A 422 20.96 19.89 -2.34
C SER A 422 19.63 19.88 -3.10
N LYS A 423 19.02 21.05 -3.29
CA LYS A 423 17.70 21.19 -3.93
C LYS A 423 17.69 20.75 -5.40
N ASN A 424 18.81 20.92 -6.12
CA ASN A 424 18.95 20.51 -7.52
C ASN A 424 18.79 19.01 -7.76
N LEU A 425 18.95 18.18 -6.73
CA LEU A 425 18.76 16.73 -6.84
C LEU A 425 17.28 16.32 -6.91
N PHE A 426 16.35 17.20 -6.54
CA PHE A 426 14.92 16.92 -6.71
C PHE A 426 14.49 16.93 -8.18
N GLU A 427 15.27 17.56 -9.08
CA GLU A 427 15.05 17.54 -10.52
C GLU A 427 15.52 16.24 -11.21
N LYS A 428 16.15 15.36 -10.46
CA LYS A 428 16.60 14.06 -10.97
C LYS A 428 15.51 12.99 -10.83
N ALA A 429 15.59 11.95 -11.65
CA ALA A 429 14.81 10.72 -11.52
C ALA A 429 15.71 9.53 -11.92
N PRO A 430 15.72 8.46 -11.13
CA PRO A 430 15.09 8.32 -9.82
C PRO A 430 15.79 9.16 -8.73
N ARG A 431 15.09 9.49 -7.64
CA ARG A 431 15.61 10.33 -6.54
C ARG A 431 16.20 9.51 -5.38
N LEU A 432 17.14 8.62 -5.69
CA LEU A 432 17.78 7.66 -4.79
C LEU A 432 19.15 8.17 -4.30
N PHE A 433 19.17 9.19 -3.45
CA PHE A 433 20.41 9.88 -3.08
C PHE A 433 20.78 9.82 -1.60
N SER A 434 19.90 9.29 -0.76
CA SER A 434 20.17 9.23 0.69
C SER A 434 20.76 7.88 1.12
N SER A 435 21.14 7.81 2.39
CA SER A 435 21.55 6.57 3.07
C SER A 435 20.43 6.05 3.98
N GLY A 436 19.17 6.20 3.57
CA GLY A 436 17.97 5.71 4.27
C GLY A 436 17.06 6.81 4.80
N CYS A 437 17.58 7.97 5.22
CA CYS A 437 16.76 9.12 5.61
C CYS A 437 15.98 9.70 4.40
N VAL A 438 14.91 10.43 4.67
CA VAL A 438 14.08 11.05 3.63
C VAL A 438 14.32 12.55 3.61
N ARG A 439 14.86 13.07 2.48
CA ARG A 439 14.99 14.50 2.27
C ARG A 439 13.73 15.04 1.65
N VAL A 440 13.21 16.15 2.19
CA VAL A 440 11.97 16.78 1.75
C VAL A 440 12.28 18.08 0.99
N GLU A 441 11.70 18.23 -0.19
CA GLU A 441 11.93 19.41 -1.03
C GLU A 441 11.32 20.66 -0.41
N ALA A 442 10.01 20.66 -0.14
CA ALA A 442 9.25 21.79 0.35
C ALA A 442 8.93 21.63 1.86
N VAL A 443 10.00 21.61 2.70
CA VAL A 443 9.85 21.39 4.14
C VAL A 443 9.02 22.48 4.81
N ASP A 444 9.12 23.73 4.37
CA ASP A 444 8.37 24.86 4.94
C ASP A 444 6.87 24.70 4.70
N SER A 445 6.49 24.25 3.49
CA SER A 445 5.10 23.93 3.18
C SER A 445 4.61 22.72 4.03
N LEU A 446 5.44 21.72 4.25
CA LEU A 446 5.11 20.61 5.13
C LEU A 446 4.84 21.09 6.57
N LEU A 447 5.66 22.01 7.10
CA LEU A 447 5.45 22.59 8.42
C LEU A 447 4.11 23.33 8.51
N THR A 448 3.67 23.99 7.44
CA THR A 448 2.37 24.67 7.36
C THR A 448 1.19 23.68 7.49
N TRP A 449 1.36 22.46 6.98
CA TRP A 449 0.35 21.39 7.13
C TRP A 449 0.37 20.72 8.51
N LEU A 450 1.54 20.67 9.15
CA LEU A 450 1.72 19.98 10.43
C LEU A 450 1.42 20.83 11.65
N LEU A 451 1.58 22.16 11.57
CA LEU A 451 1.56 23.05 12.71
C LEU A 451 0.37 24.05 12.62
N PRO A 452 -0.33 24.27 13.73
CA PRO A 452 -1.23 25.41 13.83
C PRO A 452 -0.51 26.74 13.58
N PRO A 453 -1.17 27.81 13.10
CA PRO A 453 -0.52 29.07 12.73
C PRO A 453 0.36 29.68 13.83
N ALA A 454 -0.06 29.63 15.09
CA ALA A 454 0.71 30.19 16.21
C ALA A 454 2.00 29.38 16.49
N GLU A 455 1.95 28.04 16.37
CA GLU A 455 3.13 27.18 16.50
C GLU A 455 4.07 27.38 15.32
N LEU A 456 3.54 27.47 14.10
CA LEU A 456 4.33 27.71 12.89
C LEU A 456 5.13 29.02 13.01
N ALA A 457 4.51 30.13 13.44
CA ALA A 457 5.19 31.40 13.66
C ALA A 457 6.32 31.31 14.69
N SER A 458 6.08 30.57 15.80
CA SER A 458 7.11 30.31 16.82
C SER A 458 8.28 29.50 16.24
N VAL A 459 7.99 28.45 15.47
CA VAL A 459 9.02 27.61 14.83
C VAL A 459 9.83 28.42 13.83
N GLN A 460 9.21 29.22 12.99
CA GLN A 460 9.89 30.10 12.03
C GLN A 460 10.83 31.09 12.69
N THR A 461 10.37 31.74 13.81
CA THR A 461 11.22 32.65 14.60
C THR A 461 12.45 31.92 15.15
N ARG A 462 12.30 30.70 15.63
CA ARG A 462 13.40 29.88 16.14
C ARG A 462 14.36 29.44 15.03
N ILE A 463 13.86 29.09 13.84
CA ILE A 463 14.69 28.79 12.65
C ILE A 463 15.52 30.04 12.30
N ALA A 464 14.91 31.21 12.22
CA ALA A 464 15.58 32.46 11.92
C ALA A 464 16.70 32.84 12.91
N SER A 465 16.65 32.32 14.15
CA SER A 465 17.71 32.55 15.15
C SER A 465 19.03 31.87 14.82
N GLY A 466 19.06 30.91 13.88
CA GLY A 466 20.24 30.11 13.53
C GLY A 466 20.70 29.12 14.61
N LYS A 467 20.08 29.12 15.80
CA LYS A 467 20.49 28.28 16.94
C LYS A 467 19.84 26.89 16.85
N THR A 468 20.62 25.86 17.14
CA THR A 468 20.09 24.50 17.26
C THR A 468 19.14 24.39 18.43
N GLN A 469 17.89 24.00 18.17
CA GLN A 469 16.84 23.89 19.19
C GLN A 469 15.97 22.66 18.92
N GLN A 470 15.42 22.09 20.00
CA GLN A 470 14.39 21.06 19.92
C GLN A 470 13.02 21.72 20.10
N TYR A 471 12.06 21.29 19.27
CA TYR A 471 10.66 21.72 19.38
C TYR A 471 9.78 20.47 19.40
N ARG A 472 9.04 20.25 20.46
CA ARG A 472 8.10 19.14 20.60
C ARG A 472 6.76 19.54 20.00
N LEU A 473 6.19 18.72 19.14
CA LEU A 473 4.85 18.94 18.60
C LEU A 473 3.81 18.74 19.71
N ALA A 474 2.83 19.65 19.82
CA ALA A 474 1.71 19.49 20.74
C ALA A 474 0.88 18.25 20.38
N GLN A 475 0.70 17.99 19.09
CA GLN A 475 0.04 16.80 18.58
C GLN A 475 1.00 16.05 17.64
N PRO A 476 1.46 14.84 18.02
CA PRO A 476 2.28 14.02 17.14
C PRO A 476 1.54 13.64 15.86
N ALA A 477 2.15 13.90 14.69
CA ALA A 477 1.57 13.62 13.38
C ALA A 477 1.81 12.15 12.97
N PRO A 478 0.77 11.36 12.70
CA PRO A 478 0.92 10.00 12.19
C PRO A 478 1.68 9.97 10.87
N LEU A 479 2.70 9.12 10.78
CA LEU A 479 3.61 8.97 9.66
C LEU A 479 3.60 7.52 9.16
N LEU A 480 3.47 7.36 7.85
CA LEU A 480 3.71 6.10 7.15
C LEU A 480 4.83 6.28 6.12
N ILE A 481 5.82 5.40 6.13
CA ILE A 481 6.81 5.24 5.05
C ILE A 481 6.56 3.86 4.45
N ALA A 482 6.09 3.81 3.21
CA ALA A 482 5.70 2.58 2.55
C ALA A 482 6.10 2.59 1.06
N TYR A 483 5.85 1.48 0.39
CA TYR A 483 6.25 1.27 -0.99
C TYR A 483 5.05 0.87 -1.83
N TRP A 484 4.73 1.64 -2.85
CA TRP A 484 3.75 1.27 -3.88
C TRP A 484 4.17 1.84 -5.23
N THR A 485 3.98 1.05 -6.27
CA THR A 485 4.46 1.34 -7.62
C THR A 485 3.34 1.76 -8.58
N VAL A 486 2.09 1.70 -8.13
CA VAL A 486 0.93 2.18 -8.91
C VAL A 486 -0.04 2.90 -7.99
N GLU A 487 -0.56 4.02 -8.46
CA GLU A 487 -1.67 4.74 -7.85
C GLU A 487 -2.63 5.25 -8.93
N VAL A 488 -3.85 5.54 -8.53
CA VAL A 488 -4.84 6.23 -9.36
C VAL A 488 -5.16 7.54 -8.68
N ASP A 489 -4.91 8.65 -9.37
CA ASP A 489 -5.16 9.99 -8.84
C ASP A 489 -6.66 10.33 -8.75
N ALA A 490 -6.97 11.54 -8.30
CA ALA A 490 -8.35 11.99 -8.15
C ALA A 490 -9.10 12.11 -9.49
N ASP A 491 -8.37 12.31 -10.58
CA ASP A 491 -8.92 12.42 -11.94
C ASP A 491 -9.07 11.05 -12.62
N GLY A 492 -8.77 9.95 -11.91
CA GLY A 492 -8.84 8.58 -12.42
C GLY A 492 -7.67 8.17 -13.30
N GLN A 493 -6.58 8.97 -13.34
CA GLN A 493 -5.40 8.67 -14.16
C GLN A 493 -4.45 7.73 -13.42
N LEU A 494 -3.98 6.70 -14.13
CA LEU A 494 -2.93 5.81 -13.65
C LEU A 494 -1.57 6.52 -13.61
N ARG A 495 -0.92 6.42 -12.46
CA ARG A 495 0.46 6.85 -12.23
C ARG A 495 1.29 5.65 -11.78
N TYR A 496 2.44 5.49 -12.39
CA TYR A 496 3.39 4.42 -12.09
C TYR A 496 4.64 5.01 -11.45
N ALA A 497 5.29 4.23 -10.62
CA ALA A 497 6.62 4.50 -10.13
C ALA A 497 7.54 3.33 -10.50
N PRO A 498 8.79 3.56 -10.92
CA PRO A 498 9.73 2.49 -11.19
C PRO A 498 9.96 1.62 -9.95
N ASP A 499 9.95 0.31 -10.12
CA ASP A 499 10.24 -0.65 -9.03
C ASP A 499 11.74 -0.75 -8.75
N THR A 500 12.33 0.36 -8.29
CA THR A 500 13.78 0.49 -8.11
C THR A 500 14.36 -0.41 -7.02
N TYR A 501 13.57 -0.78 -6.02
CA TYR A 501 13.96 -1.72 -4.97
C TYR A 501 13.59 -3.18 -5.29
N GLN A 502 12.98 -3.44 -6.46
CA GLN A 502 12.60 -4.77 -6.96
C GLN A 502 11.65 -5.54 -6.05
N HIS A 503 10.69 -4.83 -5.43
CA HIS A 503 9.69 -5.45 -4.56
C HIS A 503 8.55 -6.10 -5.35
N ASP A 504 8.17 -5.58 -6.54
CA ASP A 504 7.03 -6.08 -7.32
C ASP A 504 7.23 -7.51 -7.79
N ALA A 505 8.43 -7.85 -8.27
CA ALA A 505 8.71 -9.18 -8.83
C ALA A 505 8.44 -10.31 -7.82
N ARG A 506 8.82 -10.12 -6.55
CA ARG A 506 8.61 -11.10 -5.48
C ARG A 506 7.12 -11.28 -5.18
N LEU A 507 6.36 -10.18 -5.14
CA LEU A 507 4.93 -10.21 -4.88
C LEU A 507 4.15 -10.81 -6.06
N ILE A 508 4.53 -10.48 -7.30
CA ILE A 508 3.95 -11.09 -8.51
C ILE A 508 4.13 -12.61 -8.47
N GLN A 509 5.33 -13.09 -8.13
CA GLN A 509 5.60 -14.52 -8.01
C GLN A 509 4.76 -15.18 -6.90
N ALA A 510 4.68 -14.56 -5.72
CA ALA A 510 3.90 -15.06 -4.60
C ALA A 510 2.40 -15.13 -4.91
N LEU A 511 1.84 -14.10 -5.56
CA LEU A 511 0.43 -14.08 -6.00
C LEU A 511 0.11 -15.11 -7.09
N ARG A 512 1.10 -15.53 -7.90
CA ARG A 512 0.93 -16.63 -8.87
C ARG A 512 0.96 -17.99 -8.18
N ALA A 513 1.93 -18.20 -7.29
CA ALA A 513 2.10 -19.47 -6.58
C ALA A 513 0.94 -19.78 -5.63
N SER A 514 0.33 -18.78 -5.03
CA SER A 514 -0.81 -18.93 -4.13
C SER A 514 -2.14 -19.22 -4.85
N GLY A 515 -2.16 -19.26 -6.17
CA GLY A 515 -3.34 -19.55 -7.02
C GLY A 515 -3.22 -20.85 -7.84
N SER A 516 -2.22 -21.71 -7.53
CA SER A 516 -2.01 -23.01 -8.20
C SER A 516 -2.34 -24.19 -7.25
#